data_e776520379876d01b05ab6388e4ea270
#
_entry.id   e776520379876d01b05ab6388e4ea270
#
_cell.length_a   1.000
_cell.length_b   1.000
_cell.length_c   1.000
_cell.angle_alpha   90.00
_cell.angle_beta   90.00
_cell.angle_gamma   90.00
#
_symmetry.space_group_name_H-M   'P 1'
#
loop_
_entity.id
_entity.type
_entity.pdbx_description
1 polymer ?
#
loop_
_entity_poly.entity_id
_entity_poly.type
_entity_poly.pdbx_seq_one_letter_code
_entity_poly.pdbx_strand_id
1 'polypeptide(L)'
;MKWSLMAFIIGFLMDLLIGDPHGFPHPVVFIGREITWLERGLRRIFPKSPGGEKAAGGLLWLVVVFTSTGIPLLLLGICHRISPWLRLAVESVMCWQILAVKSLRDESMKVYDALESGDMEQSRHAVSQIVGRDTSTLDDAAITRAAVETVAENTSDGIVAPLLYLAIGGAPLGFCYK
;
A
#
# COMPACT_ATOMS: atom_id res chain seq x y z
N MET A 1 12.70 -10.32 17.25
CA MET A 1 12.13 -11.36 16.36
C MET A 1 10.78 -11.92 16.84
N LYS A 2 10.66 -12.52 18.05
CA LYS A 2 9.36 -13.13 18.49
C LYS A 2 8.19 -12.15 18.47
N TRP A 3 8.36 -10.93 18.98
CA TRP A 3 7.31 -9.90 19.02
C TRP A 3 6.87 -9.44 17.63
N SER A 4 7.81 -9.24 16.70
CA SER A 4 7.46 -8.81 15.33
C SER A 4 6.77 -9.92 14.55
N LEU A 5 7.13 -11.21 14.78
CA LEU A 5 6.41 -12.33 14.18
C LEU A 5 4.97 -12.43 14.71
N MET A 6 4.77 -12.23 16.03
CA MET A 6 3.42 -12.20 16.61
C MET A 6 2.61 -11.02 16.05
N ALA A 7 3.23 -9.83 15.96
CA ALA A 7 2.59 -8.66 15.38
C ALA A 7 2.19 -8.86 13.92
N PHE A 8 3.04 -9.51 13.14
CA PHE A 8 2.76 -9.87 11.75
C PHE A 8 1.55 -10.80 11.63
N ILE A 9 1.50 -11.88 12.45
CA ILE A 9 0.36 -12.81 12.44
C ILE A 9 -0.93 -12.09 12.83
N ILE A 10 -0.90 -11.29 13.90
CA ILE A 10 -2.07 -10.52 14.35
C ILE A 10 -2.50 -9.53 13.26
N GLY A 11 -1.57 -8.77 12.67
CA GLY A 11 -1.85 -7.81 11.60
C GLY A 11 -2.45 -8.48 10.35
N PHE A 12 -1.94 -9.65 9.96
CA PHE A 12 -2.50 -10.43 8.87
C PHE A 12 -3.94 -10.88 9.15
N LEU A 13 -4.21 -11.38 10.36
CA LEU A 13 -5.57 -11.76 10.77
C LEU A 13 -6.50 -10.53 10.82
N MET A 14 -6.00 -9.38 11.26
CA MET A 14 -6.76 -8.13 11.24
C MET A 14 -7.10 -7.71 9.80
N ASP A 15 -6.18 -7.83 8.84
CA ASP A 15 -6.47 -7.53 7.44
C ASP A 15 -7.55 -8.45 6.87
N LEU A 16 -7.47 -9.76 7.14
CA LEU A 16 -8.48 -10.72 6.69
C LEU A 16 -9.89 -10.45 7.26
N LEU A 17 -9.97 -9.94 8.49
CA LEU A 17 -11.24 -9.69 9.17
C LEU A 17 -11.82 -8.31 8.90
N ILE A 18 -10.98 -7.27 8.98
CA ILE A 18 -11.39 -5.87 8.93
C ILE A 18 -11.25 -5.30 7.50
N GLY A 19 -10.15 -5.66 6.79
CA GLY A 19 -9.76 -5.03 5.54
C GLY A 19 -9.27 -3.59 5.77
N ASP A 20 -9.48 -2.72 4.78
CA ASP A 20 -9.10 -1.32 4.82
C ASP A 20 -10.37 -0.43 4.90
N PRO A 21 -10.77 0.02 6.11
CA PRO A 21 -11.99 0.80 6.29
C PRO A 21 -11.88 2.17 5.61
N HIS A 22 -12.89 2.53 4.82
CA HIS A 22 -12.97 3.84 4.18
C HIS A 22 -12.88 4.96 5.22
N GLY A 23 -11.99 5.92 4.97
CA GLY A 23 -11.79 7.09 5.85
C GLY A 23 -10.83 6.88 7.02
N PHE A 24 -10.27 5.70 7.21
CA PHE A 24 -9.21 5.49 8.18
C PHE A 24 -7.89 6.11 7.68
N PRO A 25 -7.13 6.83 8.54
CA PRO A 25 -5.85 7.41 8.14
C PRO A 25 -4.86 6.32 7.71
N HIS A 26 -4.53 6.26 6.43
CA HIS A 26 -3.62 5.26 5.90
C HIS A 26 -2.21 5.83 5.72
N PRO A 27 -1.15 5.20 6.26
CA PRO A 27 0.23 5.70 6.18
C PRO A 27 0.70 5.97 4.75
N VAL A 28 0.28 5.18 3.78
CA VAL A 28 0.62 5.37 2.35
C VAL A 28 0.16 6.74 1.82
N VAL A 29 -0.95 7.29 2.32
CA VAL A 29 -1.42 8.63 1.96
C VAL A 29 -0.42 9.70 2.45
N PHE A 30 0.15 9.51 3.64
CA PHE A 30 1.16 10.43 4.16
C PHE A 30 2.45 10.33 3.38
N ILE A 31 2.90 9.12 3.03
CA ILE A 31 4.07 8.89 2.15
C ILE A 31 3.84 9.55 0.78
N GLY A 32 2.67 9.38 0.16
CA GLY A 32 2.33 10.03 -1.10
C GLY A 32 2.35 11.56 -1.03
N ARG A 33 1.88 12.15 0.08
CA ARG A 33 1.98 13.59 0.33
C ARG A 33 3.43 14.05 0.51
N GLU A 34 4.24 13.28 1.22
CA GLU A 34 5.68 13.54 1.39
C GLU A 34 6.39 13.54 0.04
N ILE A 35 6.15 12.52 -0.81
CA ILE A 35 6.70 12.43 -2.18
C ILE A 35 6.33 13.69 -2.97
N THR A 36 5.06 14.07 -2.97
CA THR A 36 4.58 15.26 -3.71
C THR A 36 5.23 16.54 -3.20
N TRP A 37 5.40 16.68 -1.90
CA TRP A 37 6.03 17.86 -1.29
C TRP A 37 7.52 17.92 -1.62
N LEU A 38 8.24 16.81 -1.46
CA LEU A 38 9.66 16.71 -1.81
C LEU A 38 9.90 16.95 -3.29
N GLU A 39 9.10 16.35 -4.17
CA GLU A 39 9.22 16.54 -5.62
C GLU A 39 9.11 18.01 -6.01
N ARG A 40 8.10 18.72 -5.47
CA ARG A 40 7.91 20.16 -5.73
C ARG A 40 9.10 20.99 -5.25
N GLY A 41 9.69 20.65 -4.11
CA GLY A 41 10.87 21.30 -3.57
C GLY A 41 12.11 21.05 -4.42
N LEU A 42 12.38 19.78 -4.73
CA LEU A 42 13.57 19.38 -5.49
C LEU A 42 13.56 19.89 -6.92
N ARG A 43 12.39 19.93 -7.59
CA ARG A 43 12.26 20.53 -8.93
C ARG A 43 12.55 22.03 -8.99
N ARG A 44 12.54 22.73 -7.85
CA ARG A 44 12.93 24.16 -7.76
C ARG A 44 14.42 24.35 -7.53
N ILE A 45 15.07 23.38 -6.88
CA ILE A 45 16.48 23.46 -6.48
C ILE A 45 17.41 22.88 -7.56
N PHE A 46 17.01 21.76 -8.17
CA PHE A 46 17.84 21.07 -9.16
C PHE A 46 17.63 21.61 -10.58
N PRO A 47 18.70 21.65 -11.40
CA PRO A 47 18.59 22.09 -12.79
C PRO A 47 17.68 21.17 -13.61
N LYS A 48 16.94 21.78 -14.56
CA LYS A 48 16.08 21.06 -15.53
C LYS A 48 16.94 20.42 -16.63
N SER A 49 17.77 19.49 -16.25
CA SER A 49 18.62 18.70 -17.15
C SER A 49 18.47 17.22 -16.79
N PRO A 50 18.73 16.27 -17.71
CA PRO A 50 18.62 14.83 -17.43
C PRO A 50 19.44 14.39 -16.21
N GLY A 51 20.61 15.00 -15.98
CA GLY A 51 21.44 14.74 -14.80
C GLY A 51 20.85 15.30 -13.52
N GLY A 52 20.31 16.53 -13.57
CA GLY A 52 19.67 17.19 -12.44
C GLY A 52 18.40 16.46 -12.02
N GLU A 53 17.57 16.02 -12.95
CA GLU A 53 16.35 15.26 -12.66
C GLU A 53 16.65 13.88 -12.05
N LYS A 54 17.70 13.18 -12.53
CA LYS A 54 18.15 11.91 -11.92
C LYS A 54 18.65 12.12 -10.50
N ALA A 55 19.43 13.17 -10.25
CA ALA A 55 19.94 13.47 -8.92
C ALA A 55 18.80 13.83 -7.94
N ALA A 56 17.85 14.66 -8.40
CA ALA A 56 16.64 14.98 -7.63
C ALA A 56 15.81 13.76 -7.30
N GLY A 57 15.57 12.86 -8.28
CA GLY A 57 14.86 11.60 -8.09
C GLY A 57 15.58 10.66 -7.13
N GLY A 58 16.91 10.55 -7.23
CA GLY A 58 17.72 9.75 -6.32
C GLY A 58 17.64 10.24 -4.87
N LEU A 59 17.72 11.57 -4.69
CA LEU A 59 17.58 12.19 -3.36
C LEU A 59 16.16 11.98 -2.80
N LEU A 60 15.13 12.18 -3.62
CA LEU A 60 13.74 11.92 -3.24
C LEU A 60 13.57 10.48 -2.75
N TRP A 61 14.03 9.52 -3.55
CA TRP A 61 13.96 8.11 -3.20
C TRP A 61 14.66 7.81 -1.87
N LEU A 62 15.88 8.31 -1.67
CA LEU A 62 16.62 8.14 -0.42
C LEU A 62 15.85 8.69 0.77
N VAL A 63 15.32 9.90 0.68
CA VAL A 63 14.57 10.53 1.79
C VAL A 63 13.32 9.70 2.12
N VAL A 64 12.53 9.33 1.11
CA VAL A 64 11.29 8.55 1.31
C VAL A 64 11.58 7.19 1.92
N VAL A 65 12.61 6.48 1.46
CA VAL A 65 13.02 5.19 2.04
C VAL A 65 13.46 5.35 3.49
N PHE A 66 14.24 6.40 3.80
CA PHE A 66 14.70 6.68 5.17
C PHE A 66 13.54 7.03 6.10
N THR A 67 12.61 7.86 5.67
CA THR A 67 11.44 8.26 6.50
C THR A 67 10.49 7.11 6.67
N SER A 68 10.14 6.38 5.59
CA SER A 68 9.22 5.24 5.63
C SER A 68 9.72 4.08 6.49
N THR A 69 11.06 3.92 6.62
CA THR A 69 11.66 2.89 7.47
C THR A 69 11.96 3.43 8.86
N GLY A 70 12.54 4.63 8.95
CA GLY A 70 13.07 5.20 10.18
C GLY A 70 11.97 5.62 11.16
N ILE A 71 10.87 6.20 10.68
CA ILE A 71 9.75 6.60 11.54
C ILE A 71 9.13 5.38 12.24
N PRO A 72 8.76 4.29 11.53
CA PRO A 72 8.31 3.06 12.19
C PRO A 72 9.32 2.47 13.17
N LEU A 73 10.61 2.41 12.80
CA LEU A 73 11.65 1.92 13.70
C LEU A 73 11.74 2.73 15.00
N LEU A 74 11.76 4.05 14.89
CA LEU A 74 11.81 4.95 16.02
C LEU A 74 10.58 4.78 16.92
N LEU A 75 9.39 4.78 16.32
CA LEU A 75 8.13 4.62 17.05
C LEU A 75 8.09 3.29 17.81
N LEU A 76 8.43 2.18 17.14
CA LEU A 76 8.47 0.86 17.77
C LEU A 76 9.55 0.75 18.85
N GLY A 77 10.67 1.47 18.68
CA GLY A 77 11.72 1.58 19.68
C GLY A 77 11.23 2.30 20.95
N ILE A 78 10.51 3.41 20.79
CA ILE A 78 9.89 4.16 21.89
C ILE A 78 8.83 3.28 22.58
N CYS A 79 7.93 2.68 21.81
CA CYS A 79 6.89 1.78 22.35
C CYS A 79 7.50 0.63 23.16
N HIS A 80 8.59 0.04 22.67
CA HIS A 80 9.27 -1.05 23.36
C HIS A 80 9.88 -0.64 24.71
N ARG A 81 10.36 0.60 24.82
CA ARG A 81 10.89 1.14 26.11
C ARG A 81 9.80 1.37 27.14
N ILE A 82 8.57 1.66 26.69
CA ILE A 82 7.40 1.84 27.56
C ILE A 82 6.85 0.46 27.97
N SER A 83 6.53 -0.38 26.99
CA SER A 83 6.01 -1.73 27.22
C SER A 83 6.16 -2.61 25.96
N PRO A 84 6.63 -3.86 26.09
CA PRO A 84 6.63 -4.81 24.99
C PRO A 84 5.22 -5.07 24.41
N TRP A 85 4.18 -4.98 25.23
CA TRP A 85 2.79 -5.14 24.78
C TRP A 85 2.31 -3.95 23.95
N LEU A 86 2.71 -2.73 24.32
CA LEU A 86 2.44 -1.53 23.53
C LEU A 86 3.09 -1.64 22.15
N ARG A 87 4.37 -2.07 22.11
CA ARG A 87 5.04 -2.34 20.85
C ARG A 87 4.28 -3.37 20.00
N LEU A 88 3.86 -4.49 20.61
CA LEU A 88 3.11 -5.53 19.91
C LEU A 88 1.83 -4.95 19.29
N ALA A 89 1.04 -4.20 20.05
CA ALA A 89 -0.21 -3.61 19.58
C ALA A 89 0.04 -2.63 18.41
N VAL A 90 0.99 -1.72 18.54
CA VAL A 90 1.32 -0.73 17.50
C VAL A 90 1.87 -1.42 16.25
N GLU A 91 2.79 -2.39 16.40
CA GLU A 91 3.38 -3.12 15.27
C GLU A 91 2.31 -3.98 14.55
N SER A 92 1.33 -4.54 15.28
CA SER A 92 0.21 -5.28 14.67
C SER A 92 -0.68 -4.38 13.80
N VAL A 93 -1.00 -3.18 14.28
CA VAL A 93 -1.75 -2.20 13.50
C VAL A 93 -0.96 -1.77 12.26
N MET A 94 0.34 -1.55 12.39
CA MET A 94 1.22 -1.23 11.26
C MET A 94 1.25 -2.36 10.23
N CYS A 95 1.39 -3.62 10.66
CA CYS A 95 1.37 -4.77 9.76
C CYS A 95 0.02 -4.90 9.04
N TRP A 96 -1.09 -4.67 9.74
CA TRP A 96 -2.41 -4.64 9.15
C TRP A 96 -2.52 -3.60 8.03
N GLN A 97 -2.07 -2.36 8.25
CA GLN A 97 -2.13 -1.28 7.27
C GLN A 97 -1.21 -1.47 6.05
N ILE A 98 -0.28 -2.39 6.09
CA ILE A 98 0.62 -2.70 4.97
C ILE A 98 -0.04 -3.70 4.01
N LEU A 99 -0.90 -4.58 4.50
CA LEU A 99 -1.58 -5.63 3.73
C LEU A 99 -2.87 -5.12 3.10
N ALA A 100 -3.34 -5.82 2.08
CA ALA A 100 -4.56 -5.44 1.34
C ALA A 100 -5.33 -6.66 0.82
N VAL A 101 -5.29 -7.80 1.54
CA VAL A 101 -5.89 -9.07 1.08
C VAL A 101 -7.40 -8.95 0.96
N LYS A 102 -8.04 -8.52 2.08
CA LYS A 102 -9.50 -8.40 2.10
C LYS A 102 -9.99 -7.30 1.16
N SER A 103 -9.32 -6.16 1.16
CA SER A 103 -9.72 -5.02 0.31
C SER A 103 -9.61 -5.37 -1.18
N LEU A 104 -8.53 -6.03 -1.60
CA LEU A 104 -8.39 -6.50 -2.97
C LEU A 104 -9.50 -7.47 -3.37
N ARG A 105 -9.81 -8.43 -2.48
CA ARG A 105 -10.90 -9.36 -2.70
C ARG A 105 -12.25 -8.63 -2.83
N ASP A 106 -12.57 -7.77 -1.87
CA ASP A 106 -13.88 -7.13 -1.81
C ASP A 106 -14.10 -6.20 -3.02
N GLU A 107 -13.08 -5.45 -3.44
CA GLU A 107 -13.17 -4.59 -4.63
C GLU A 107 -13.24 -5.42 -5.93
N SER A 108 -12.50 -6.52 -6.01
CA SER A 108 -12.56 -7.41 -7.19
C SER A 108 -13.91 -8.10 -7.32
N MET A 109 -14.52 -8.49 -6.21
CA MET A 109 -15.86 -9.10 -6.23
C MET A 109 -16.95 -8.13 -6.69
N LYS A 110 -16.82 -6.82 -6.41
CA LYS A 110 -17.75 -5.82 -6.96
C LYS A 110 -17.74 -5.79 -8.49
N VAL A 111 -16.57 -5.99 -9.11
CA VAL A 111 -16.47 -6.07 -10.57
C VAL A 111 -17.15 -7.33 -11.08
N TYR A 112 -16.94 -8.45 -10.41
CA TYR A 112 -17.58 -9.72 -10.74
C TYR A 112 -19.11 -9.62 -10.66
N ASP A 113 -19.63 -9.12 -9.55
CA ASP A 113 -21.08 -8.99 -9.32
C ASP A 113 -21.74 -8.05 -10.35
N ALA A 114 -21.05 -6.96 -10.72
CA ALA A 114 -21.53 -6.03 -11.73
C ALA A 114 -21.58 -6.68 -13.13
N LEU A 115 -20.54 -7.44 -13.52
CA LEU A 115 -20.53 -8.20 -14.79
C LEU A 115 -21.63 -9.28 -14.83
N GLU A 116 -21.84 -9.99 -13.72
CA GLU A 116 -22.88 -11.02 -13.62
C GLU A 116 -24.29 -10.42 -13.74
N SER A 117 -24.51 -9.20 -13.24
CA SER A 117 -25.79 -8.48 -13.38
C SER A 117 -26.09 -8.03 -14.83
N GLY A 118 -25.10 -7.99 -15.71
CA GLY A 118 -25.20 -7.49 -17.07
C GLY A 118 -25.28 -5.96 -17.17
N ASP A 119 -25.07 -5.23 -16.09
CA ASP A 119 -25.04 -3.76 -16.08
C ASP A 119 -23.64 -3.26 -16.48
N MET A 120 -23.50 -2.89 -17.74
CA MET A 120 -22.26 -2.41 -18.33
C MET A 120 -21.75 -1.11 -17.68
N GLU A 121 -22.64 -0.19 -17.32
CA GLU A 121 -22.23 1.06 -16.69
C GLU A 121 -21.68 0.82 -15.29
N GLN A 122 -22.37 0.00 -14.52
CA GLN A 122 -21.91 -0.42 -13.19
C GLN A 122 -20.60 -1.23 -13.27
N SER A 123 -20.43 -2.09 -14.28
CA SER A 123 -19.20 -2.85 -14.50
C SER A 123 -18.00 -1.94 -14.79
N ARG A 124 -18.19 -0.94 -15.67
CA ARG A 124 -17.16 0.08 -15.94
C ARG A 124 -16.81 0.91 -14.71
N HIS A 125 -17.83 1.29 -13.95
CA HIS A 125 -17.63 2.02 -12.71
C HIS A 125 -16.85 1.17 -11.69
N ALA A 126 -17.25 -0.09 -11.47
CA ALA A 126 -16.57 -0.97 -10.52
C ALA A 126 -15.09 -1.20 -10.90
N VAL A 127 -14.80 -1.51 -12.17
CA VAL A 127 -13.42 -1.71 -12.61
C VAL A 127 -12.60 -0.43 -12.53
N SER A 128 -13.20 0.76 -12.72
CA SER A 128 -12.50 2.04 -12.59
C SER A 128 -11.94 2.31 -11.18
N GLN A 129 -12.51 1.66 -10.16
CA GLN A 129 -12.04 1.80 -8.77
C GLN A 129 -10.75 1.03 -8.51
N ILE A 130 -10.41 0.05 -9.33
CA ILE A 130 -9.23 -0.80 -9.15
C ILE A 130 -8.16 -0.65 -10.23
N VAL A 131 -8.48 -0.02 -11.37
CA VAL A 131 -7.52 0.22 -12.46
C VAL A 131 -7.19 1.71 -12.61
N GLY A 132 -5.95 2.02 -12.98
CA GLY A 132 -5.47 3.39 -13.18
C GLY A 132 -5.66 3.94 -14.61
N ARG A 133 -6.58 3.35 -15.41
CA ARG A 133 -6.84 3.76 -16.81
C ARG A 133 -8.29 4.12 -17.05
N ASP A 134 -8.58 4.78 -18.18
CA ASP A 134 -9.95 5.06 -18.60
C ASP A 134 -10.69 3.76 -18.91
N THR A 135 -11.87 3.60 -18.31
CA THR A 135 -12.72 2.42 -18.42
C THR A 135 -14.02 2.67 -19.19
N SER A 136 -14.26 3.91 -19.60
CA SER A 136 -15.55 4.37 -20.17
C SER A 136 -15.96 3.65 -21.46
N THR A 137 -15.00 3.12 -22.22
CA THR A 137 -15.22 2.46 -23.52
C THR A 137 -15.01 0.95 -23.47
N LEU A 138 -14.71 0.37 -22.31
CA LEU A 138 -14.43 -1.07 -22.19
C LEU A 138 -15.69 -1.90 -22.40
N ASP A 139 -15.56 -3.00 -23.13
CA ASP A 139 -16.56 -4.08 -23.22
C ASP A 139 -16.33 -5.12 -22.09
N ASP A 140 -17.25 -6.09 -21.95
CA ASP A 140 -17.18 -7.12 -20.90
C ASP A 140 -15.84 -7.87 -20.91
N ALA A 141 -15.33 -8.23 -22.09
CA ALA A 141 -14.07 -8.96 -22.20
C ALA A 141 -12.88 -8.11 -21.77
N ALA A 142 -12.88 -6.81 -22.09
CA ALA A 142 -11.85 -5.88 -21.71
C ALA A 142 -11.91 -5.55 -20.20
N ILE A 143 -13.12 -5.43 -19.62
CA ILE A 143 -13.32 -5.26 -18.17
C ILE A 143 -12.80 -6.48 -17.41
N THR A 144 -13.19 -7.67 -17.85
CA THR A 144 -12.71 -8.93 -17.23
C THR A 144 -11.20 -9.03 -17.29
N ARG A 145 -10.60 -8.75 -18.45
CA ARG A 145 -9.13 -8.77 -18.58
C ARG A 145 -8.46 -7.75 -17.65
N ALA A 146 -8.98 -6.52 -17.62
CA ALA A 146 -8.45 -5.47 -16.76
C ALA A 146 -8.52 -5.84 -15.27
N ALA A 147 -9.64 -6.43 -14.84
CA ALA A 147 -9.80 -6.90 -13.47
C ALA A 147 -8.80 -8.02 -13.12
N VAL A 148 -8.66 -9.02 -13.99
CA VAL A 148 -7.72 -10.14 -13.78
C VAL A 148 -6.27 -9.66 -13.73
N GLU A 149 -5.86 -8.79 -14.67
CA GLU A 149 -4.52 -8.18 -14.69
C GLU A 149 -4.24 -7.43 -13.38
N THR A 150 -5.19 -6.59 -12.95
CA THR A 150 -5.05 -5.80 -11.72
C THR A 150 -5.02 -6.67 -10.46
N VAL A 151 -5.84 -7.71 -10.40
CA VAL A 151 -5.80 -8.68 -9.28
C VAL A 151 -4.47 -9.41 -9.23
N ALA A 152 -3.94 -9.85 -10.38
CA ALA A 152 -2.64 -10.52 -10.44
C ALA A 152 -1.50 -9.60 -9.98
N GLU A 153 -1.46 -8.34 -10.48
CA GLU A 153 -0.49 -7.34 -10.10
C GLU A 153 -0.57 -7.01 -8.61
N ASN A 154 -1.77 -6.66 -8.11
CA ASN A 154 -1.96 -6.32 -6.70
C ASN A 154 -1.77 -7.51 -5.76
N THR A 155 -1.99 -8.75 -6.21
CA THR A 155 -1.62 -9.95 -5.43
C THR A 155 -0.10 -10.01 -5.23
N SER A 156 0.67 -9.73 -6.28
CA SER A 156 2.13 -9.65 -6.15
C SER A 156 2.55 -8.50 -5.23
N ASP A 157 2.10 -7.29 -5.54
CA ASP A 157 2.66 -6.06 -4.96
C ASP A 157 1.95 -5.62 -3.67
N GLY A 158 0.68 -5.93 -3.52
CA GLY A 158 -0.14 -5.59 -2.36
C GLY A 158 -0.20 -6.66 -1.28
N ILE A 159 0.16 -7.92 -1.62
CA ILE A 159 0.04 -9.07 -0.70
C ILE A 159 1.36 -9.82 -0.57
N VAL A 160 1.85 -10.48 -1.64
CA VAL A 160 2.98 -11.41 -1.55
C VAL A 160 4.27 -10.69 -1.15
N ALA A 161 4.62 -9.62 -1.84
CA ALA A 161 5.82 -8.87 -1.51
C ALA A 161 5.75 -8.24 -0.10
N PRO A 162 4.68 -7.53 0.30
CA PRO A 162 4.51 -7.08 1.68
C PRO A 162 4.64 -8.19 2.73
N LEU A 163 4.04 -9.37 2.51
CA LEU A 163 4.17 -10.50 3.42
C LEU A 163 5.63 -10.93 3.61
N LEU A 164 6.41 -10.98 2.53
CA LEU A 164 7.84 -11.31 2.59
C LEU A 164 8.63 -10.26 3.39
N TYR A 165 8.41 -8.97 3.12
CA TYR A 165 9.10 -7.89 3.82
C TYR A 165 8.72 -7.83 5.30
N LEU A 166 7.45 -8.06 5.64
CA LEU A 166 6.96 -8.17 7.01
C LEU A 166 7.58 -9.36 7.75
N ALA A 167 7.70 -10.51 7.09
CA ALA A 167 8.31 -11.70 7.68
C ALA A 167 9.80 -11.52 7.99
N ILE A 168 10.53 -10.79 7.12
CA ILE A 168 11.97 -10.56 7.25
C ILE A 168 12.29 -9.48 8.28
N GLY A 169 11.60 -8.33 8.23
CA GLY A 169 11.97 -7.15 9.01
C GLY A 169 10.83 -6.45 9.73
N GLY A 170 9.65 -7.09 9.86
CA GLY A 170 8.49 -6.52 10.53
C GLY A 170 7.91 -5.30 9.79
N ALA A 171 7.11 -4.52 10.50
CA ALA A 171 6.45 -3.34 9.94
C ALA A 171 7.43 -2.32 9.31
N PRO A 172 8.63 -2.02 9.86
CA PRO A 172 9.55 -1.08 9.24
C PRO A 172 9.97 -1.47 7.83
N LEU A 173 10.27 -2.75 7.60
CA LEU A 173 10.67 -3.21 6.27
C LEU A 173 9.46 -3.30 5.33
N GLY A 174 8.28 -3.60 5.85
CA GLY A 174 7.03 -3.53 5.11
C GLY A 174 6.73 -2.12 4.59
N PHE A 175 6.91 -1.09 5.41
CA PHE A 175 6.76 0.31 4.97
C PHE A 175 7.88 0.77 4.02
N CYS A 176 9.08 0.24 4.16
CA CYS A 176 10.17 0.48 3.21
C CYS A 176 9.81 -0.01 1.80
N TYR A 177 9.08 -1.10 1.70
CA TYR A 177 8.62 -1.65 0.43
C TYR A 177 7.45 -0.87 -0.18
N LYS A 178 6.46 -0.47 0.64
CA LYS A 178 5.27 0.30 0.19
C LYS A 178 5.64 1.66 -0.37
#